data_3f0ddb6e128d905520fd5083101c80b2
#
_entry.id   3f0ddb6e128d905520fd5083101c80b2
#
_cell.length_a   1.000
_cell.length_b   1.000
_cell.length_c   1.000
_cell.angle_alpha   90.00
_cell.angle_beta   90.00
_cell.angle_gamma   90.00
#
_symmetry.space_group_name_H-M   'P 1'
#
loop_
_entity.id
_entity.type
_entity.pdbx_description
1 polymer ?
#
loop_
_entity_poly.entity_id
_entity_poly.type
_entity_poly.pdbx_seq_one_letter_code
_entity_poly.pdbx_strand_id
1 'polypeptide(L)' 'MLEKIKEILYRLLPDTDIDAVTHETKLVEDLGFDSLTMMALSMELEESIGFRFEEPVVFVSVGDVIKYLDTVVR' A
#
# COMPACT_ATOMS: atom_id res chain seq x y z
N MET A 1 7.39 4.85 -7.93
CA MET A 1 6.62 4.58 -6.71
C MET A 1 5.67 3.38 -6.84
N LEU A 2 5.00 3.24 -7.96
CA LEU A 2 4.09 2.10 -8.16
C LEU A 2 4.81 0.74 -8.02
N GLU A 3 6.01 0.63 -8.56
CA GLU A 3 6.78 -0.61 -8.47
C GLU A 3 7.09 -0.98 -7.02
N LYS A 4 7.40 0.03 -6.20
CA LYS A 4 7.67 -0.19 -4.78
C LYS A 4 6.42 -0.71 -4.06
N ILE A 5 5.27 -0.13 -4.38
CA ILE A 5 4.00 -0.58 -3.80
C ILE A 5 3.69 -2.01 -4.22
N LYS A 6 3.94 -2.34 -5.48
CA LYS A 6 3.74 -3.71 -5.97
C LYS A 6 4.59 -4.73 -5.21
N GLU A 7 5.84 -4.39 -4.93
CA GLU A 7 6.71 -5.27 -4.15
C GLU A 7 6.16 -5.52 -2.76
N ILE A 8 5.68 -4.47 -2.12
CA ILE A 8 5.10 -4.56 -0.79
C ILE A 8 3.82 -5.40 -0.82
N LEU A 9 2.97 -5.17 -1.80
CA LEU A 9 1.73 -5.94 -1.95
C LEU A 9 2.01 -7.42 -2.17
N TYR A 10 3.04 -7.73 -2.95
CA TYR A 10 3.41 -9.12 -3.20
C TYR A 10 3.85 -9.83 -1.91
N ARG A 11 4.55 -9.11 -1.03
CA ARG A 11 4.95 -9.70 0.26
C ARG A 11 3.76 -9.94 1.17
N LEU A 12 2.79 -9.03 1.16
CA LEU A 12 1.60 -9.15 2.00
C LEU A 12 0.60 -10.15 1.45
N LEU A 13 0.46 -10.21 0.14
CA LEU A 13 -0.51 -11.04 -0.55
C LEU A 13 0.18 -11.77 -1.71
N PRO A 14 0.92 -12.86 -1.42
CA PRO A 14 1.72 -13.55 -2.45
C PRO A 14 0.90 -14.12 -3.61
N ASP A 15 -0.39 -14.38 -3.38
CA ASP A 15 -1.27 -14.95 -4.41
C ASP A 15 -1.87 -13.87 -5.33
N THR A 16 -1.59 -12.60 -5.06
CA THR A 16 -2.12 -11.51 -5.87
C THR A 16 -1.42 -11.45 -7.22
N ASP A 17 -2.19 -11.20 -8.28
CA ASP A 17 -1.64 -10.94 -9.60
C ASP A 17 -1.09 -9.51 -9.63
N ILE A 18 0.20 -9.39 -9.35
CA ILE A 18 0.87 -8.08 -9.25
C ILE A 18 0.83 -7.32 -10.56
N ASP A 19 0.89 -8.03 -11.68
CA ASP A 19 0.88 -7.38 -13.00
C ASP A 19 -0.45 -6.69 -13.30
N ALA A 20 -1.52 -7.11 -12.64
CA ALA A 20 -2.83 -6.49 -12.81
C ALA A 20 -3.05 -5.28 -11.90
N VAL A 21 -2.14 -5.02 -10.97
CA VAL A 21 -2.26 -3.90 -10.03
C VAL A 21 -1.95 -2.58 -10.73
N THR A 22 -2.85 -1.62 -10.58
CA THR A 22 -2.70 -0.27 -11.12
C THR A 22 -3.02 0.75 -10.04
N HIS A 23 -2.90 2.04 -10.36
CA HIS A 23 -3.28 3.11 -9.44
C HIS A 23 -4.76 3.03 -9.02
N GLU A 24 -5.58 2.46 -9.87
CA GLU A 24 -7.03 2.37 -9.63
C GLU A 24 -7.43 1.14 -8.81
N THR A 25 -6.50 0.22 -8.59
CA THR A 25 -6.77 -0.99 -7.81
C THR A 25 -7.17 -0.61 -6.39
N LYS A 26 -8.30 -1.14 -5.95
CA LYS A 26 -8.81 -0.86 -4.59
C LYS A 26 -8.35 -1.93 -3.63
N LEU A 27 -7.80 -1.48 -2.50
CA LEU A 27 -7.19 -2.40 -1.55
C LEU A 27 -8.19 -3.36 -0.93
N VAL A 28 -9.32 -2.85 -0.47
CA VAL A 28 -10.34 -3.70 0.16
C VAL A 28 -11.17 -4.43 -0.88
N GLU A 29 -11.68 -3.69 -1.86
CA GLU A 29 -12.62 -4.25 -2.84
C GLU A 29 -11.96 -5.22 -3.83
N ASP A 30 -10.77 -4.87 -4.30
CA ASP A 30 -10.08 -5.67 -5.34
C ASP A 30 -9.09 -6.65 -4.76
N LEU A 31 -8.38 -6.29 -3.70
CA LEU A 31 -7.32 -7.12 -3.13
C LEU A 31 -7.73 -7.85 -1.85
N GLY A 32 -8.89 -7.53 -1.30
CA GLY A 32 -9.41 -8.21 -0.12
C GLY A 32 -8.69 -7.84 1.18
N PHE A 33 -8.18 -6.63 1.28
CA PHE A 33 -7.56 -6.17 2.51
C PHE A 33 -8.55 -6.16 3.67
N ASP A 34 -8.09 -6.60 4.83
CA ASP A 34 -8.81 -6.42 6.09
C ASP A 34 -8.02 -5.43 6.96
N SER A 35 -8.48 -5.20 8.19
CA SER A 35 -7.82 -4.27 9.11
C SER A 35 -6.38 -4.67 9.40
N LEU A 36 -6.14 -5.95 9.54
CA LEU A 36 -4.80 -6.47 9.84
C LEU A 36 -3.86 -6.27 8.66
N THR A 37 -4.33 -6.54 7.45
CA THR A 37 -3.53 -6.35 6.24
C THR A 37 -3.24 -4.88 6.01
N MET A 38 -4.22 -4.01 6.28
CA MET A 38 -4.03 -2.57 6.15
C MET A 38 -2.96 -2.06 7.13
N MET A 39 -2.97 -2.57 8.36
CA MET A 39 -1.95 -2.25 9.34
C MET A 39 -0.58 -2.74 8.90
N ALA A 40 -0.51 -3.96 8.36
CA ALA A 40 0.74 -4.52 7.85
C ALA A 40 1.29 -3.68 6.70
N LEU A 41 0.42 -3.19 5.81
CA LEU A 41 0.83 -2.29 4.74
C LEU A 41 1.47 -1.02 5.30
N SER A 42 0.84 -0.42 6.29
CA SER A 42 1.38 0.79 6.94
C SER A 42 2.78 0.55 7.51
N MET A 43 2.97 -0.57 8.19
CA MET A 43 4.26 -0.92 8.76
C MET A 43 5.33 -1.16 7.69
N GLU A 44 4.97 -1.84 6.61
CA GLU A 44 5.89 -2.07 5.50
C GLU A 44 6.30 -0.77 4.83
N LEU A 45 5.36 0.16 4.69
CA LEU A 45 5.64 1.47 4.11
C LEU A 45 6.61 2.27 4.98
N GLU A 46 6.40 2.25 6.30
CA GLU A 46 7.29 2.93 7.23
C GLU A 46 8.72 2.39 7.13
N GLU A 47 8.84 1.07 7.08
CA GLU A 47 10.13 0.41 7.02
C GLU A 47 10.83 0.64 5.67
N SER A 48 10.09 0.48 4.58
CA SER A 48 10.67 0.54 3.23
C SER A 48 11.03 1.95 2.81
N ILE A 49 10.29 2.95 3.25
CA ILE A 49 10.45 4.34 2.80
C ILE A 49 11.12 5.21 3.85
N GLY A 50 11.07 4.78 5.11
CA GLY A 50 11.80 5.46 6.19
C GLY A 50 11.08 6.66 6.77
N PHE A 51 9.76 6.55 6.96
CA PHE A 51 8.98 7.58 7.63
C PHE A 51 8.04 6.92 8.64
N ARG A 52 7.30 7.72 9.40
CA ARG A 52 6.33 7.21 10.35
C ARG A 52 4.96 7.85 10.12
N PHE A 53 3.94 7.02 10.18
CA PHE A 53 2.57 7.53 10.23
C PHE A 53 2.32 8.02 11.65
N GLU A 54 1.84 9.25 11.78
CA GLU A 54 1.49 9.82 13.08
C GLU A 54 0.12 9.32 13.55
N GLU A 55 -0.73 8.96 12.61
CA GLU A 55 -2.08 8.48 12.87
C GLU A 55 -2.36 7.27 12.00
N PRO A 56 -3.26 6.36 12.43
CA PRO A 56 -3.69 5.27 11.58
C PRO A 56 -4.29 5.81 10.29
N VAL A 57 -3.86 5.28 9.16
CA VAL A 57 -4.31 5.72 7.85
C VAL A 57 -4.96 4.56 7.12
N VAL A 58 -6.12 4.80 6.54
CA VAL A 58 -6.82 3.82 5.71
C VAL A 58 -6.83 4.34 4.29
N PHE A 59 -6.31 3.55 3.37
CA PHE A 59 -6.27 3.89 1.96
C PHE A 59 -7.35 3.11 1.21
N VAL A 60 -8.00 3.75 0.26
CA VAL A 60 -9.00 3.11 -0.57
C VAL A 60 -8.36 2.41 -1.75
N SER A 61 -7.43 3.07 -2.42
CA SER A 61 -6.78 2.55 -3.63
C SER A 61 -5.27 2.65 -3.56
N VAL A 62 -4.60 1.96 -4.47
CA VAL A 62 -3.15 2.06 -4.63
C VAL A 62 -2.75 3.50 -4.94
N GLY A 63 -3.54 4.19 -5.76
CA GLY A 63 -3.29 5.59 -6.07
C GLY A 63 -3.30 6.49 -4.84
N ASP A 64 -4.19 6.21 -3.88
CA ASP A 64 -4.23 6.96 -2.64
C ASP A 64 -2.95 6.79 -1.83
N VAL A 65 -2.41 5.57 -1.81
CA VAL A 65 -1.13 5.31 -1.14
C VAL A 65 -0.01 6.12 -1.79
N ILE A 66 0.06 6.08 -3.11
CA ILE A 66 1.10 6.79 -3.85
C ILE A 66 0.98 8.29 -3.63
N LYS A 67 -0.22 8.82 -3.69
CA LYS A 67 -0.48 10.24 -3.48
C LYS A 67 -0.04 10.69 -2.09
N TYR A 68 -0.33 9.88 -1.08
CA TYR A 68 0.09 10.16 0.29
C TYR A 68 1.62 10.17 0.38
N LEU A 69 2.27 9.17 -0.19
CA LEU A 69 3.72 9.07 -0.13
C LEU A 69 4.41 10.24 -0.84
N ASP A 70 3.83 10.75 -1.92
CA ASP A 70 4.37 11.91 -2.60
C ASP A 70 4.38 13.16 -1.71
N THR A 71 3.52 13.22 -0.70
CA THR A 71 3.49 14.36 0.21
C THR A 71 4.48 14.23 1.36
N VAL A 72 4.89 13.01 1.72
CA VAL A 72 5.80 12.79 2.86
C VAL A 72 7.23 12.47 2.44
N VAL A 73 7.43 11.98 1.23
CA VAL A 73 8.75 11.58 0.72
C VAL A 73 9.13 12.50 -0.43
N ARG A 74 9.82 13.56 -0.14
CA ARG A 74 10.26 14.52 -1.15
C ARG A 74 11.74 14.77 -1.09
#